data_60a4ee8b324ed2ac6b5978729962a861
#
_entry.id   60a4ee8b324ed2ac6b5978729962a861
#
_cell.length_a   1.000
_cell.length_b   1.000
_cell.length_c   1.000
_cell.angle_alpha   90.00
_cell.angle_beta   90.00
_cell.angle_gamma   90.00
#
_symmetry.space_group_name_H-M   'P 1'
#
loop_
_entity.id
_entity.type
_entity.pdbx_description
1 polymer ?
#
loop_
_entity_poly.entity_id
_entity_poly.type
_entity_poly.pdbx_seq_one_letter_code
_entity_poly.pdbx_strand_id
1 'polypeptide(L)'
;MLRLKTTGMQRMAVHALNGIVLAGALFAGTAMAQNKLGPAAPVSYDNKYELYGGINFMNFQAGQSLPKRMNLGGGEILGTYWLTKKIGLGADYRIDAGTTPVFPNAYVNNRPLVYLNTFMGGAQYRGPKNHYAAINYHGYVGASHGTFTYSTKDVPAASIPTIGLYTNRTKPIAALGGSVDFNRSKNLAIRIQPDLILEHFGTETREFFSISGGVIYRFGKR
;
A
#
# COMPACT_ATOMS: atom_id res chain seq x y z
N MET A 1 19.25 -11.61 38.18
CA MET A 1 18.48 -10.58 37.43
C MET A 1 18.44 -11.02 35.97
N LEU A 2 17.38 -11.76 35.59
CA LEU A 2 17.22 -12.31 34.21
C LEU A 2 16.68 -11.21 33.29
N ARG A 3 17.50 -10.78 32.34
CA ARG A 3 17.00 -9.94 31.20
C ARG A 3 16.41 -10.88 30.14
N LEU A 4 15.10 -10.93 30.07
CA LEU A 4 14.38 -11.56 28.95
C LEU A 4 14.68 -10.78 27.66
N LYS A 5 15.43 -11.38 26.75
CA LYS A 5 15.58 -10.90 25.37
C LYS A 5 14.24 -11.11 24.65
N THR A 6 13.46 -10.06 24.48
CA THR A 6 12.28 -10.10 23.61
C THR A 6 12.72 -10.32 22.17
N THR A 7 12.30 -11.44 21.60
CA THR A 7 12.53 -11.81 20.20
C THR A 7 11.84 -10.83 19.24
N GLY A 8 12.39 -10.63 18.05
CA GLY A 8 11.86 -9.67 17.04
C GLY A 8 10.37 -9.85 16.73
N MET A 9 9.86 -11.07 16.84
CA MET A 9 8.45 -11.42 16.64
C MET A 9 7.51 -10.78 17.68
N GLN A 10 7.94 -10.65 18.95
CA GLN A 10 7.15 -9.97 19.98
C GLN A 10 7.09 -8.45 19.76
N ARG A 11 8.14 -7.85 19.23
CA ARG A 11 8.13 -6.41 18.87
C ARG A 11 7.21 -6.12 17.67
N MET A 12 7.15 -7.00 16.67
CA MET A 12 6.22 -6.88 15.54
C MET A 12 4.75 -6.98 15.98
N ALA A 13 4.43 -7.93 16.85
CA ALA A 13 3.07 -8.08 17.38
C ALA A 13 2.61 -6.84 18.17
N VAL A 14 3.49 -6.22 18.96
CA VAL A 14 3.20 -5.00 19.69
C VAL A 14 2.98 -3.80 18.75
N HIS A 15 3.75 -3.68 17.68
CA HIS A 15 3.55 -2.57 16.72
C HIS A 15 2.31 -2.75 15.85
N ALA A 16 1.97 -3.99 15.48
CA ALA A 16 0.72 -4.29 14.78
C ALA A 16 -0.50 -4.02 15.69
N LEU A 17 -0.43 -4.43 16.96
CA LEU A 17 -1.50 -4.19 17.94
C LEU A 17 -1.68 -2.69 18.21
N ASN A 18 -0.59 -1.92 18.34
CA ASN A 18 -0.64 -0.47 18.51
C ASN A 18 -1.22 0.24 17.28
N GLY A 19 -0.95 -0.25 16.06
CA GLY A 19 -1.55 0.28 14.84
C GLY A 19 -3.06 0.06 14.78
N ILE A 20 -3.53 -1.11 15.20
CA ILE A 20 -4.97 -1.45 15.26
C ILE A 20 -5.68 -0.64 16.35
N VAL A 21 -5.05 -0.46 17.50
CA VAL A 21 -5.58 0.36 18.61
C VAL A 21 -5.65 1.83 18.21
N LEU A 22 -4.64 2.36 17.51
CA LEU A 22 -4.64 3.75 17.03
C LEU A 22 -5.73 3.98 15.97
N ALA A 23 -5.91 3.04 15.05
CA ALA A 23 -7.02 3.07 14.09
C ALA A 23 -8.38 3.01 14.80
N GLY A 24 -8.53 2.14 15.81
CA GLY A 24 -9.74 2.05 16.64
C GLY A 24 -10.02 3.33 17.43
N ALA A 25 -9.00 3.98 17.97
CA ALA A 25 -9.13 5.23 18.72
C ALA A 25 -9.54 6.43 17.85
N LEU A 26 -9.06 6.47 16.60
CA LEU A 26 -9.49 7.48 15.62
C LEU A 26 -10.98 7.32 15.26
N PHE A 27 -11.52 6.09 15.25
CA PHE A 27 -12.94 5.84 15.02
C PHE A 27 -13.80 6.14 16.27
N ALA A 28 -13.29 5.92 17.48
CA ALA A 28 -14.01 6.22 18.72
C ALA A 28 -14.11 7.73 18.98
N GLY A 29 -13.08 8.51 18.61
CA GLY A 29 -13.08 9.97 18.75
C GLY A 29 -14.13 10.68 17.88
N THR A 30 -14.49 10.11 16.73
CA THR A 30 -15.52 10.69 15.84
C THR A 30 -16.94 10.41 16.31
N ALA A 31 -17.16 9.43 17.18
CA ALA A 31 -18.49 9.13 17.73
C ALA A 31 -19.00 10.21 18.72
N MET A 32 -18.08 10.99 19.32
CA MET A 32 -18.44 12.07 20.24
C MET A 32 -18.63 13.45 19.58
N ALA A 33 -18.26 13.61 18.32
CA ALA A 33 -18.46 14.85 17.56
C ALA A 33 -19.78 14.82 16.77
N GLN A 34 -20.89 14.42 17.38
CA GLN A 34 -22.22 14.45 16.78
C GLN A 34 -22.81 15.87 16.75
N ASN A 35 -22.08 16.83 16.18
CA ASN A 35 -22.70 18.06 15.69
C ASN A 35 -23.06 17.87 14.22
N LYS A 36 -24.36 17.57 13.98
CA LYS A 36 -25.04 17.54 12.68
C LYS A 36 -24.15 17.03 11.53
N LEU A 37 -24.07 15.70 11.41
CA LEU A 37 -23.67 15.08 10.14
C LEU A 37 -24.47 15.77 9.02
N GLY A 38 -23.77 16.24 8.00
CA GLY A 38 -24.44 16.77 6.80
C GLY A 38 -25.39 15.73 6.20
N PRO A 39 -26.22 16.10 5.24
CA PRO A 39 -27.16 15.17 4.64
C PRO A 39 -26.40 13.96 4.08
N ALA A 40 -26.92 12.76 4.35
CA ALA A 40 -26.33 11.52 3.88
C ALA A 40 -26.24 11.50 2.35
N ALA A 41 -25.12 11.07 1.80
CA ALA A 41 -24.98 10.91 0.36
C ALA A 41 -25.98 9.83 -0.15
N PRO A 42 -26.70 10.05 -1.26
CA PRO A 42 -27.70 9.11 -1.78
C PRO A 42 -27.06 7.91 -2.49
N VAL A 43 -26.23 7.15 -1.78
CA VAL A 43 -25.47 6.01 -2.31
C VAL A 43 -26.29 4.74 -2.17
N SER A 44 -26.49 4.02 -3.27
CA SER A 44 -27.24 2.74 -3.32
C SER A 44 -26.31 1.51 -3.39
N TYR A 45 -25.02 1.68 -3.73
CA TYR A 45 -24.05 0.62 -3.96
C TYR A 45 -24.50 -0.44 -5.01
N ASP A 46 -25.24 0.01 -5.99
CA ASP A 46 -25.69 -0.77 -7.14
C ASP A 46 -24.82 -0.55 -8.39
N ASN A 47 -23.71 0.13 -8.21
CA ASN A 47 -22.72 0.35 -9.25
C ASN A 47 -22.04 -0.93 -9.68
N LYS A 48 -21.76 -1.03 -10.99
CA LYS A 48 -21.07 -2.15 -11.61
C LYS A 48 -19.54 -1.94 -11.64
N TYR A 49 -19.12 -0.68 -11.79
CA TYR A 49 -17.71 -0.29 -11.90
C TYR A 49 -17.35 0.74 -10.85
N GLU A 50 -16.10 0.67 -10.42
CA GLU A 50 -15.43 1.72 -9.63
C GLU A 50 -14.06 1.99 -10.24
N LEU A 51 -13.70 3.26 -10.33
CA LEU A 51 -12.36 3.71 -10.67
C LEU A 51 -11.84 4.53 -9.50
N TYR A 52 -10.75 4.10 -8.93
CA TYR A 52 -10.02 4.80 -7.88
C TYR A 52 -8.73 5.38 -8.46
N GLY A 53 -8.39 6.58 -8.03
CA GLY A 53 -7.10 7.21 -8.27
C GLY A 53 -6.63 7.93 -7.02
N GLY A 54 -5.38 7.73 -6.65
CA GLY A 54 -4.84 8.28 -5.42
C GLY A 54 -3.32 8.36 -5.38
N ILE A 55 -2.84 8.92 -4.27
CA ILE A 55 -1.42 8.91 -3.92
C ILE A 55 -1.13 7.71 -3.02
N ASN A 56 0.03 7.11 -3.19
CA ASN A 56 0.49 5.96 -2.42
C ASN A 56 1.77 6.30 -1.65
N PHE A 57 1.90 5.73 -0.47
CA PHE A 57 3.08 5.77 0.36
C PHE A 57 3.41 4.35 0.81
N MET A 58 4.65 3.91 0.63
CA MET A 58 5.11 2.58 1.02
C MET A 58 6.43 2.65 1.77
N ASN A 59 6.53 1.94 2.90
CA ASN A 59 7.80 1.70 3.56
C ASN A 59 8.44 0.45 2.96
N PHE A 60 9.61 0.59 2.32
CA PHE A 60 10.25 -0.41 1.49
C PHE A 60 11.72 -0.64 1.86
N GLN A 61 12.36 -1.66 1.28
CA GLN A 61 13.79 -1.90 1.41
C GLN A 61 14.39 -2.31 0.06
N ALA A 62 15.32 -1.52 -0.44
CA ALA A 62 15.91 -1.66 -1.78
C ALA A 62 17.09 -2.63 -1.89
N GLY A 63 17.40 -3.37 -0.82
CA GLY A 63 18.46 -4.38 -0.80
C GLY A 63 18.39 -5.21 0.46
N GLN A 64 18.69 -6.50 0.35
CA GLN A 64 18.52 -7.45 1.45
C GLN A 64 19.39 -7.12 2.67
N SER A 65 20.60 -6.65 2.45
CA SER A 65 21.58 -6.35 3.50
C SER A 65 21.59 -4.87 3.92
N LEU A 66 20.79 -4.02 3.28
CA LEU A 66 20.75 -2.60 3.64
C LEU A 66 20.16 -2.42 5.05
N PRO A 67 20.84 -1.64 5.92
CA PRO A 67 20.48 -1.54 7.33
C PRO A 67 19.21 -0.74 7.59
N LYS A 68 18.78 0.08 6.64
CA LYS A 68 17.64 0.98 6.79
C LYS A 68 16.58 0.76 5.71
N ARG A 69 15.33 0.84 6.14
CA ARG A 69 14.20 0.97 5.24
C ARG A 69 14.16 2.37 4.64
N MET A 70 13.53 2.49 3.49
CA MET A 70 13.28 3.74 2.79
C MET A 70 11.77 3.98 2.67
N ASN A 71 11.40 5.20 2.38
CA ASN A 71 10.04 5.55 2.05
C ASN A 71 9.93 5.81 0.56
N LEU A 72 8.92 5.18 -0.05
CA LEU A 72 8.52 5.43 -1.43
C LEU A 72 7.23 6.23 -1.41
N GLY A 73 7.10 7.14 -2.35
CA GLY A 73 5.87 7.86 -2.62
C GLY A 73 5.52 7.75 -4.09
N GLY A 74 4.21 7.71 -4.37
CA GLY A 74 3.79 7.51 -5.74
C GLY A 74 2.31 7.69 -5.97
N GLY A 75 1.81 7.04 -7.03
CA GLY A 75 0.42 7.05 -7.43
C GLY A 75 -0.15 5.65 -7.60
N GLU A 76 -1.44 5.54 -7.41
CA GLU A 76 -2.22 4.31 -7.55
C GLU A 76 -3.46 4.55 -8.39
N ILE A 77 -3.76 3.62 -9.29
CA ILE A 77 -5.01 3.53 -10.05
C ILE A 77 -5.55 2.12 -9.86
N LEU A 78 -6.79 2.02 -9.37
CA LEU A 78 -7.47 0.75 -9.16
C LEU A 78 -8.83 0.75 -9.85
N GLY A 79 -8.99 -0.16 -10.81
CA GLY A 79 -10.27 -0.47 -11.44
C GLY A 79 -10.94 -1.65 -10.74
N THR A 80 -12.22 -1.52 -10.37
CA THR A 80 -12.99 -2.62 -9.78
C THR A 80 -14.25 -2.89 -10.58
N TYR A 81 -14.46 -4.17 -10.91
CA TYR A 81 -15.69 -4.69 -11.48
C TYR A 81 -16.45 -5.53 -10.46
N TRP A 82 -17.63 -5.08 -10.05
CA TRP A 82 -18.43 -5.75 -9.06
C TRP A 82 -19.29 -6.87 -9.68
N LEU A 83 -18.94 -8.13 -9.41
CA LEU A 83 -19.71 -9.30 -9.82
C LEU A 83 -21.04 -9.42 -9.07
N THR A 84 -21.03 -9.10 -7.79
CA THR A 84 -22.20 -9.04 -6.92
C THR A 84 -22.22 -7.74 -6.13
N LYS A 85 -23.25 -7.46 -5.33
CA LYS A 85 -23.26 -6.28 -4.43
C LYS A 85 -22.15 -6.31 -3.38
N LYS A 86 -21.49 -7.47 -3.20
CA LYS A 86 -20.45 -7.67 -2.17
C LYS A 86 -19.11 -8.13 -2.75
N ILE A 87 -19.08 -8.82 -3.87
CA ILE A 87 -17.85 -9.42 -4.44
C ILE A 87 -17.51 -8.71 -5.74
N GLY A 88 -16.28 -8.26 -5.86
CA GLY A 88 -15.72 -7.61 -7.06
C GLY A 88 -14.36 -8.18 -7.43
N LEU A 89 -13.95 -7.93 -8.65
CA LEU A 89 -12.60 -8.16 -9.17
C LEU A 89 -11.92 -6.81 -9.34
N GLY A 90 -10.69 -6.71 -8.88
CA GLY A 90 -9.86 -5.51 -8.97
C GLY A 90 -8.62 -5.70 -9.82
N ALA A 91 -8.24 -4.65 -10.55
CA ALA A 91 -6.94 -4.52 -11.20
C ALA A 91 -6.28 -3.24 -10.69
N ASP A 92 -5.12 -3.38 -10.10
CA ASP A 92 -4.39 -2.33 -9.37
C ASP A 92 -3.05 -2.07 -10.04
N TYR A 93 -2.75 -0.82 -10.30
CA TYR A 93 -1.48 -0.36 -10.83
C TYR A 93 -0.90 0.75 -9.96
N ARG A 94 0.35 0.55 -9.51
CA ARG A 94 1.08 1.51 -8.67
C ARG A 94 2.42 1.86 -9.28
N ILE A 95 2.77 3.13 -9.17
CA ILE A 95 4.11 3.66 -9.48
C ILE A 95 4.62 4.35 -8.24
N ASP A 96 5.75 3.86 -7.72
CA ASP A 96 6.36 4.39 -6.51
C ASP A 96 7.82 4.74 -6.74
N ALA A 97 8.29 5.82 -6.13
CA ALA A 97 9.67 6.27 -6.23
C ALA A 97 10.18 6.79 -4.88
N GLY A 98 11.48 6.65 -4.65
CA GLY A 98 12.14 7.18 -3.46
C GLY A 98 13.64 6.95 -3.48
N THR A 99 14.36 7.58 -2.56
CA THR A 99 15.80 7.43 -2.45
C THR A 99 16.17 6.55 -1.26
N THR A 100 17.14 5.66 -1.43
CA THR A 100 17.63 4.76 -0.38
C THR A 100 19.06 5.06 0.00
N PRO A 101 19.44 5.04 1.30
CA PRO A 101 20.84 5.02 1.69
C PRO A 101 21.46 3.68 1.27
N VAL A 102 22.69 3.71 0.79
CA VAL A 102 23.49 2.54 0.41
C VAL A 102 24.74 2.44 1.28
N PHE A 103 25.48 1.33 1.17
CA PHE A 103 26.75 1.20 1.86
C PHE A 103 27.77 2.24 1.36
N PRO A 104 28.70 2.70 2.23
CA PRO A 104 29.81 3.53 1.81
C PRO A 104 30.58 2.89 0.65
N ASN A 105 30.88 3.69 -0.38
CA ASN A 105 31.52 3.19 -1.60
C ASN A 105 32.42 4.25 -2.23
N ALA A 106 33.36 3.81 -3.07
CA ALA A 106 34.33 4.67 -3.74
C ALA A 106 33.69 5.61 -4.79
N TYR A 107 32.46 5.33 -5.20
CA TYR A 107 31.73 6.10 -6.23
C TYR A 107 30.95 7.28 -5.67
N VAL A 108 31.05 7.52 -4.34
CA VAL A 108 30.36 8.63 -3.64
C VAL A 108 28.84 8.62 -3.86
N ASN A 109 28.28 7.48 -4.20
CA ASN A 109 26.84 7.32 -4.39
C ASN A 109 26.17 7.02 -3.03
N ASN A 110 25.51 8.02 -2.45
CA ASN A 110 24.97 7.93 -1.09
C ASN A 110 23.47 7.58 -1.06
N ARG A 111 22.69 8.04 -2.03
CA ARG A 111 21.23 7.91 -2.05
C ARG A 111 20.69 7.75 -3.47
N PRO A 112 20.87 6.59 -4.10
CA PRO A 112 20.31 6.33 -5.43
C PRO A 112 18.79 6.35 -5.39
N LEU A 113 18.20 6.78 -6.51
CA LEU A 113 16.78 6.78 -6.75
C LEU A 113 16.32 5.37 -7.16
N VAL A 114 15.23 4.92 -6.57
CA VAL A 114 14.60 3.62 -6.81
C VAL A 114 13.20 3.85 -7.33
N TYR A 115 12.80 3.08 -8.32
CA TYR A 115 11.43 3.04 -8.86
C TYR A 115 10.85 1.64 -8.74
N LEU A 116 9.57 1.58 -8.40
CA LEU A 116 8.76 0.37 -8.47
C LEU A 116 7.58 0.62 -9.39
N ASN A 117 7.35 -0.31 -10.32
CA ASN A 117 6.14 -0.38 -11.14
C ASN A 117 5.45 -1.69 -10.81
N THR A 118 4.27 -1.60 -10.22
CA THR A 118 3.54 -2.75 -9.69
C THR A 118 2.20 -2.89 -10.41
N PHE A 119 1.91 -4.10 -10.88
CA PHE A 119 0.61 -4.45 -11.43
C PHE A 119 0.07 -5.69 -10.70
N MET A 120 -1.14 -5.60 -10.17
CA MET A 120 -1.78 -6.66 -9.41
C MET A 120 -3.25 -6.83 -9.82
N GLY A 121 -3.77 -8.03 -9.63
CA GLY A 121 -5.18 -8.32 -9.80
C GLY A 121 -5.68 -9.23 -8.69
N GLY A 122 -6.97 -9.18 -8.40
CA GLY A 122 -7.52 -10.01 -7.34
C GLY A 122 -8.97 -9.71 -7.02
N ALA A 123 -9.38 -10.11 -5.82
CA ALA A 123 -10.75 -10.00 -5.36
C ALA A 123 -10.92 -8.89 -4.32
N GLN A 124 -12.08 -8.27 -4.35
CA GLN A 124 -12.55 -7.33 -3.32
C GLN A 124 -13.85 -7.85 -2.71
N TYR A 125 -13.99 -7.63 -1.41
CA TYR A 125 -15.23 -7.88 -0.68
C TYR A 125 -15.72 -6.59 -0.04
N ARG A 126 -16.94 -6.16 -0.38
CA ARG A 126 -17.60 -5.02 0.25
C ARG A 126 -18.27 -5.47 1.53
N GLY A 127 -17.71 -5.07 2.65
CA GLY A 127 -18.17 -5.37 4.00
C GLY A 127 -19.30 -4.46 4.49
N PRO A 128 -19.29 -4.07 5.76
CA PRO A 128 -20.26 -3.15 6.32
C PRO A 128 -20.28 -1.81 5.59
N LYS A 129 -21.48 -1.29 5.35
CA LYS A 129 -21.69 -0.06 4.62
C LYS A 129 -22.97 0.65 5.01
N ASN A 130 -22.96 1.97 4.88
CA ASN A 130 -24.12 2.83 5.05
C ASN A 130 -24.07 4.00 4.05
N HIS A 131 -24.91 4.99 4.21
CA HIS A 131 -24.93 6.17 3.33
C HIS A 131 -23.68 7.06 3.46
N TYR A 132 -22.94 6.98 4.58
CA TYR A 132 -21.77 7.82 4.85
C TYR A 132 -20.48 7.14 4.48
N ALA A 133 -20.36 5.81 4.74
CA ALA A 133 -19.12 5.07 4.55
C ALA A 133 -19.34 3.61 4.15
N ALA A 134 -18.30 3.01 3.58
CA ALA A 134 -18.21 1.58 3.35
C ALA A 134 -16.81 1.09 3.72
N ILE A 135 -16.75 -0.11 4.30
CA ILE A 135 -15.49 -0.83 4.54
C ILE A 135 -15.38 -1.91 3.49
N ASN A 136 -14.23 -2.00 2.83
CA ASN A 136 -13.94 -3.06 1.88
C ASN A 136 -12.69 -3.81 2.31
N TYR A 137 -12.58 -5.07 1.92
CA TYR A 137 -11.42 -5.92 2.09
C TYR A 137 -10.95 -6.40 0.73
N HIS A 138 -9.65 -6.61 0.55
CA HIS A 138 -9.13 -7.10 -0.72
C HIS A 138 -7.88 -7.94 -0.54
N GLY A 139 -7.65 -8.80 -1.54
CA GLY A 139 -6.42 -9.54 -1.74
C GLY A 139 -6.05 -9.50 -3.21
N TYR A 140 -4.84 -9.03 -3.50
CA TYR A 140 -4.31 -8.91 -4.85
C TYR A 140 -2.99 -9.66 -4.96
N VAL A 141 -2.73 -10.21 -6.13
CA VAL A 141 -1.46 -10.83 -6.50
C VAL A 141 -1.03 -10.33 -7.87
N GLY A 142 0.27 -10.27 -8.10
CA GLY A 142 0.78 -9.75 -9.36
C GLY A 142 2.29 -9.73 -9.43
N ALA A 143 2.82 -8.75 -10.13
CA ALA A 143 4.25 -8.56 -10.32
C ALA A 143 4.65 -7.10 -10.09
N SER A 144 5.84 -6.93 -9.51
CA SER A 144 6.48 -5.64 -9.33
C SER A 144 7.82 -5.63 -10.06
N HIS A 145 8.04 -4.62 -10.90
CA HIS A 145 9.32 -4.35 -11.54
C HIS A 145 10.08 -3.29 -10.76
N GLY A 146 11.17 -3.69 -10.12
CA GLY A 146 12.06 -2.78 -9.40
C GLY A 146 13.22 -2.30 -10.27
N THR A 147 13.41 -0.99 -10.37
CA THR A 147 14.56 -0.34 -10.99
C THR A 147 15.40 0.32 -9.89
N PHE A 148 16.52 -0.31 -9.56
CA PHE A 148 17.39 0.10 -8.44
C PHE A 148 18.62 0.87 -8.91
N THR A 149 18.89 0.88 -10.21
CA THR A 149 20.12 1.42 -10.81
C THR A 149 19.94 2.75 -11.56
N TYR A 150 18.78 3.38 -11.42
CA TYR A 150 18.45 4.57 -12.21
C TYR A 150 19.46 5.71 -12.06
N SER A 151 19.91 5.98 -10.85
CA SER A 151 20.87 7.07 -10.55
C SER A 151 22.25 6.55 -10.13
N THR A 152 22.63 5.35 -10.59
CA THR A 152 23.94 4.73 -10.30
C THR A 152 24.86 4.70 -11.53
N LYS A 153 24.78 5.72 -12.40
CA LYS A 153 25.52 5.77 -13.68
C LYS A 153 27.03 5.65 -13.53
N ASP A 154 27.58 6.14 -12.41
CA ASP A 154 29.02 6.13 -12.12
C ASP A 154 29.48 4.82 -11.46
N VAL A 155 28.55 3.92 -11.13
CA VAL A 155 28.84 2.63 -10.49
C VAL A 155 28.81 1.54 -11.56
N PRO A 156 29.91 0.80 -11.79
CA PRO A 156 29.91 -0.34 -12.70
C PRO A 156 28.84 -1.37 -12.31
N ALA A 157 28.18 -1.96 -13.30
CA ALA A 157 27.10 -2.93 -13.08
C ALA A 157 27.49 -4.08 -12.15
N ALA A 158 28.73 -4.56 -12.26
CA ALA A 158 29.28 -5.61 -11.40
C ALA A 158 29.43 -5.17 -9.93
N SER A 159 29.50 -3.87 -9.65
CA SER A 159 29.66 -3.32 -8.30
C SER A 159 28.34 -2.92 -7.65
N ILE A 160 27.22 -2.96 -8.36
CA ILE A 160 25.87 -2.65 -7.81
C ILE A 160 25.55 -3.51 -6.58
N PRO A 161 25.79 -4.84 -6.56
CA PRO A 161 25.57 -5.64 -5.36
C PRO A 161 26.45 -5.24 -4.16
N THR A 162 27.65 -4.73 -4.39
CA THR A 162 28.58 -4.35 -3.30
C THR A 162 28.12 -3.10 -2.55
N ILE A 163 27.34 -2.23 -3.19
CA ILE A 163 26.70 -1.06 -2.53
C ILE A 163 25.38 -1.45 -1.84
N GLY A 164 24.97 -2.72 -1.94
CA GLY A 164 23.86 -3.32 -1.21
C GLY A 164 22.50 -3.25 -1.91
N LEU A 165 22.41 -2.72 -3.13
CA LEU A 165 21.16 -2.65 -3.89
C LEU A 165 20.78 -3.99 -4.53
N TYR A 166 19.46 -4.20 -4.70
CA TYR A 166 18.97 -5.23 -5.61
C TYR A 166 19.34 -4.89 -7.05
N THR A 167 19.47 -5.91 -7.89
CA THR A 167 19.54 -5.74 -9.34
C THR A 167 18.13 -5.45 -9.89
N ASN A 168 18.03 -4.75 -11.02
CA ASN A 168 16.77 -4.52 -11.71
C ASN A 168 16.13 -5.85 -12.09
N ARG A 169 14.90 -6.05 -11.65
CA ARG A 169 14.17 -7.31 -11.90
C ARG A 169 12.68 -7.16 -11.65
N THR A 170 11.94 -8.09 -12.23
CA THR A 170 10.51 -8.27 -11.95
C THR A 170 10.33 -9.45 -11.00
N LYS A 171 9.53 -9.29 -9.97
CA LYS A 171 9.27 -10.30 -8.95
C LYS A 171 7.78 -10.36 -8.61
N PRO A 172 7.31 -11.53 -8.12
CA PRO A 172 5.94 -11.65 -7.64
C PRO A 172 5.71 -10.76 -6.41
N ILE A 173 4.50 -10.24 -6.32
CA ILE A 173 4.03 -9.41 -5.22
C ILE A 173 2.62 -9.83 -4.84
N ALA A 174 2.28 -9.68 -3.58
CA ALA A 174 0.91 -9.79 -3.09
C ALA A 174 0.58 -8.62 -2.17
N ALA A 175 -0.67 -8.18 -2.19
CA ALA A 175 -1.21 -7.16 -1.29
C ALA A 175 -2.44 -7.72 -0.57
N LEU A 176 -2.45 -7.59 0.74
CA LEU A 176 -3.59 -7.94 1.59
C LEU A 176 -3.97 -6.71 2.39
N GLY A 177 -5.21 -6.27 2.26
CA GLY A 177 -5.61 -5.04 2.91
C GLY A 177 -7.10 -4.80 2.95
N GLY A 178 -7.42 -3.56 3.23
CA GLY A 178 -8.78 -3.08 3.24
C GLY A 178 -8.84 -1.61 2.94
N SER A 179 -10.04 -1.10 2.76
CA SER A 179 -10.25 0.33 2.55
C SER A 179 -11.46 0.83 3.30
N VAL A 180 -11.44 2.12 3.62
CA VAL A 180 -12.59 2.87 4.10
C VAL A 180 -12.92 3.92 3.08
N ASP A 181 -14.15 3.86 2.57
CA ASP A 181 -14.69 4.81 1.60
C ASP A 181 -15.63 5.77 2.32
N PHE A 182 -15.35 7.06 2.29
CA PHE A 182 -16.21 8.11 2.81
C PHE A 182 -17.04 8.71 1.66
N ASN A 183 -18.33 8.46 1.65
CA ASN A 183 -19.20 8.87 0.56
C ASN A 183 -19.43 10.39 0.57
N ARG A 184 -19.20 11.04 -0.56
CA ARG A 184 -19.44 12.48 -0.76
C ARG A 184 -20.64 12.74 -1.62
N SER A 185 -20.93 11.88 -2.58
CA SER A 185 -22.10 11.94 -3.44
C SER A 185 -22.53 10.54 -3.85
N LYS A 186 -23.53 10.44 -4.71
CA LYS A 186 -23.99 9.18 -5.28
C LYS A 186 -22.84 8.39 -5.95
N ASN A 187 -21.95 9.11 -6.63
CA ASN A 187 -20.93 8.51 -7.48
C ASN A 187 -19.49 8.74 -6.97
N LEU A 188 -19.28 9.64 -6.00
CA LEU A 188 -17.96 10.01 -5.50
C LEU A 188 -17.78 9.63 -4.04
N ALA A 189 -16.60 9.05 -3.74
CA ALA A 189 -16.15 8.83 -2.38
C ALA A 189 -14.65 9.13 -2.26
N ILE A 190 -14.21 9.43 -1.03
CA ILE A 190 -12.80 9.51 -0.66
C ILE A 190 -12.43 8.17 -0.05
N ARG A 191 -11.33 7.56 -0.48
CA ARG A 191 -10.82 6.28 0.02
C ARG A 191 -9.52 6.47 0.76
N ILE A 192 -9.38 5.74 1.87
CA ILE A 192 -8.10 5.47 2.53
C ILE A 192 -7.92 3.95 2.52
N GLN A 193 -6.76 3.48 2.06
CA GLN A 193 -6.50 2.05 1.81
C GLN A 193 -5.13 1.65 2.38
N PRO A 194 -5.06 1.10 3.60
CA PRO A 194 -3.88 0.45 4.13
C PRO A 194 -3.72 -0.97 3.60
N ASP A 195 -2.48 -1.34 3.26
CA ASP A 195 -2.10 -2.65 2.71
C ASP A 195 -0.86 -3.21 3.39
N LEU A 196 -0.86 -4.52 3.61
CA LEU A 196 0.32 -5.33 3.83
C LEU A 196 0.80 -5.85 2.48
N ILE A 197 2.00 -5.45 2.08
CA ILE A 197 2.65 -5.87 0.84
C ILE A 197 3.64 -6.98 1.14
N LEU A 198 3.52 -8.10 0.43
CA LEU A 198 4.44 -9.22 0.47
C LEU A 198 5.23 -9.25 -0.83
N GLU A 199 6.55 -9.12 -0.76
CA GLU A 199 7.41 -8.99 -1.95
C GLU A 199 8.68 -9.82 -1.82
N HIS A 200 9.17 -10.38 -2.95
CA HIS A 200 10.30 -11.29 -2.99
C HIS A 200 11.40 -10.81 -3.95
N PHE A 201 11.96 -9.61 -3.74
CA PHE A 201 13.08 -9.12 -4.55
C PHE A 201 14.42 -9.82 -4.24
N GLY A 202 14.66 -10.17 -3.00
CA GLY A 202 15.86 -10.88 -2.57
C GLY A 202 15.71 -12.42 -2.62
N THR A 203 16.31 -13.09 -1.65
CA THR A 203 16.18 -14.53 -1.38
C THR A 203 15.05 -14.83 -0.39
N GLU A 204 14.51 -13.81 0.25
CA GLU A 204 13.46 -13.88 1.27
C GLU A 204 12.23 -13.07 0.86
N THR A 205 11.06 -13.55 1.24
CA THR A 205 9.83 -12.76 1.17
C THR A 205 9.83 -11.76 2.31
N ARG A 206 9.56 -10.50 2.00
CA ARG A 206 9.54 -9.40 2.95
C ARG A 206 8.17 -8.74 3.00
N GLU A 207 7.86 -8.25 4.17
CA GLU A 207 6.62 -7.58 4.48
C GLU A 207 6.85 -6.08 4.56
N PHE A 208 6.03 -5.33 3.83
CA PHE A 208 6.04 -3.88 3.81
C PHE A 208 4.65 -3.33 4.10
N PHE A 209 4.61 -2.18 4.73
CA PHE A 209 3.37 -1.43 4.91
C PHE A 209 3.22 -0.41 3.79
N SER A 210 2.05 -0.37 3.19
CA SER A 210 1.63 0.67 2.25
C SER A 210 0.34 1.31 2.72
N ILE A 211 0.15 2.57 2.39
CA ILE A 211 -1.11 3.29 2.58
C ILE A 211 -1.35 4.20 1.40
N SER A 212 -2.55 4.15 0.86
CA SER A 212 -2.96 5.08 -0.19
C SER A 212 -4.19 5.89 0.21
N GLY A 213 -4.34 7.05 -0.43
CA GLY A 213 -5.48 7.94 -0.24
C GLY A 213 -5.85 8.62 -1.54
N GLY A 214 -7.14 8.65 -1.85
CA GLY A 214 -7.59 9.21 -3.12
C GLY A 214 -9.10 9.25 -3.27
N VAL A 215 -9.53 9.32 -4.52
CA VAL A 215 -10.94 9.48 -4.89
C VAL A 215 -11.42 8.29 -5.69
N ILE A 216 -12.65 7.85 -5.39
CA ILE A 216 -13.37 6.82 -6.15
C ILE A 216 -14.46 7.48 -6.96
N TYR A 217 -14.57 7.07 -8.23
CA TYR A 217 -15.74 7.33 -9.07
C TYR A 217 -16.47 6.01 -9.35
N ARG A 218 -17.79 6.01 -9.01
CA ARG A 218 -18.68 4.85 -9.18
C ARG A 218 -19.61 5.07 -10.35
N PHE A 219 -19.71 4.07 -11.24
CA PHE A 219 -20.55 4.17 -12.45
C PHE A 219 -21.09 2.81 -12.91
N GLY A 220 -21.99 2.85 -13.92
CA GLY A 220 -22.70 1.67 -14.40
C GLY A 220 -23.71 1.16 -13.36
N LYS A 221 -24.93 0.91 -13.79
CA LYS A 221 -25.95 0.25 -12.96
C LYS A 221 -25.92 -1.25 -13.21
N ARG A 222 -26.30 -2.01 -12.19
CA ARG A 222 -26.63 -3.45 -12.27
C ARG A 222 -28.05 -3.62 -12.68
#